data_d2fc6d727e0a54bcfbda612d62f32be0
#
_entry.id   d2fc6d727e0a54bcfbda612d62f32be0
#
_cell.length_a   1.000
_cell.length_b   1.000
_cell.length_c   1.000
_cell.angle_alpha   90.00
_cell.angle_beta   90.00
_cell.angle_gamma   90.00
#
_symmetry.space_group_name_H-M   'P 1'
#
loop_
_entity.id
_entity.type
_entity.pdbx_description
1 polymer ?
#
loop_
_entity_poly.entity_id
_entity_poly.type
_entity_poly.pdbx_seq_one_letter_code
_entity_poly.pdbx_strand_id
1 'polypeptide(L)'
;YLETFIDKMTWMKTVTEKGVSLGPELWHMHPVVFLSAMVDEDEMALKWLQVPKGQLTFDAEGNDIDTSPWFSRKIHWPGGVSGVTIGRGYDLGQQASANADLVQIGVTDPFKSWLVGSQGLSGAGAQSRFNSASEDIRNSTITRKQQYDIFMISYQRLEDDVKRICQKPDTIRVYHSNPQATPEQAWSDIPEKIKEILVDLRYRGDYTPRARSLIQRYAYSGDLNSFGNVLSTRSNWQNVPEERFNQRVSFYES
;
A
#
# COMPACT_ATOMS: atom_id res chain seq x y z
N TYR A 1 -3.01 -35.08 -31.22
CA TYR A 1 -3.24 -35.42 -29.79
C TYR A 1 -1.93 -35.54 -28.99
N LEU A 2 -0.85 -36.09 -29.55
CA LEU A 2 0.44 -36.18 -28.85
C LEU A 2 1.20 -34.87 -28.82
N GLU A 3 1.18 -34.08 -29.89
CA GLU A 3 1.81 -32.75 -29.95
C GLU A 3 1.19 -31.78 -28.97
N THR A 4 -0.14 -31.76 -28.85
CA THR A 4 -0.87 -30.92 -27.87
C THR A 4 -0.58 -31.33 -26.41
N PHE A 5 -0.20 -32.60 -26.19
CA PHE A 5 0.18 -33.11 -24.86
C PHE A 5 1.64 -32.74 -24.53
N ILE A 6 2.52 -32.76 -25.51
CA ILE A 6 3.94 -32.40 -25.39
C ILE A 6 4.07 -30.89 -25.18
N ASP A 7 3.29 -30.07 -25.87
CA ASP A 7 3.27 -28.60 -25.66
C ASP A 7 2.77 -28.23 -24.25
N LYS A 8 1.85 -29.01 -23.70
CA LYS A 8 1.41 -28.84 -22.30
C LYS A 8 2.45 -29.31 -21.27
N MET A 9 3.47 -30.03 -21.68
CA MET A 9 4.59 -30.49 -20.84
C MET A 9 5.79 -29.52 -20.86
N THR A 10 5.75 -28.42 -21.59
CA THR A 10 6.80 -27.37 -21.59
C THR A 10 7.05 -26.78 -20.22
N TRP A 11 6.08 -26.88 -19.29
CA TRP A 11 6.27 -26.51 -17.90
C TRP A 11 7.39 -27.30 -17.21
N MET A 12 7.62 -28.57 -17.59
CA MET A 12 8.70 -29.40 -17.06
C MET A 12 10.08 -28.81 -17.37
N LYS A 13 10.24 -28.17 -18.54
CA LYS A 13 11.48 -27.50 -18.94
C LYS A 13 11.73 -26.26 -18.06
N THR A 14 10.72 -25.49 -17.80
CA THR A 14 10.78 -24.30 -16.91
C THR A 14 11.15 -24.68 -15.47
N VAL A 15 10.66 -25.83 -14.98
CA VAL A 15 10.99 -26.36 -13.64
C VAL A 15 12.47 -26.75 -13.56
N THR A 16 12.98 -27.43 -14.58
CA THR A 16 14.38 -27.85 -14.65
C THR A 16 15.32 -26.65 -14.78
N GLU A 17 14.94 -25.65 -15.54
CA GLU A 17 15.67 -24.39 -15.69
C GLU A 17 15.74 -23.58 -14.38
N LYS A 18 14.76 -23.76 -13.47
CA LYS A 18 14.77 -23.17 -12.12
C LYS A 18 15.48 -24.03 -11.06
N GLY A 19 16.19 -25.07 -11.47
CA GLY A 19 17.04 -25.87 -10.59
C GLY A 19 16.30 -26.92 -9.73
N VAL A 20 15.05 -27.23 -10.04
CA VAL A 20 14.34 -28.33 -9.38
C VAL A 20 14.71 -29.63 -10.04
N SER A 21 15.28 -30.57 -9.26
CA SER A 21 15.62 -31.92 -9.75
C SER A 21 14.35 -32.74 -9.99
N LEU A 22 14.15 -33.17 -11.24
CA LEU A 22 13.08 -34.08 -11.62
C LEU A 22 13.47 -35.54 -11.25
N GLY A 23 13.39 -35.86 -9.95
CA GLY A 23 13.51 -37.29 -9.53
C GLY A 23 12.22 -38.06 -9.79
N PRO A 24 12.29 -39.43 -9.75
CA PRO A 24 11.13 -40.29 -10.01
C PRO A 24 9.94 -40.03 -9.07
N GLU A 25 10.15 -39.37 -7.93
CA GLU A 25 9.12 -39.05 -6.95
C GLU A 25 8.22 -37.86 -7.38
N LEU A 26 8.67 -37.02 -8.33
CA LEU A 26 7.89 -35.89 -8.89
C LEU A 26 6.70 -36.35 -9.76
N TRP A 27 6.69 -37.58 -10.23
CA TRP A 27 5.58 -38.11 -11.02
C TRP A 27 4.28 -38.30 -10.22
N HIS A 28 4.36 -38.23 -8.89
CA HIS A 28 3.22 -38.35 -7.99
C HIS A 28 2.65 -36.99 -7.55
N MET A 29 3.26 -35.86 -7.95
CA MET A 29 2.71 -34.55 -7.64
C MET A 29 1.51 -34.24 -8.54
N HIS A 30 0.38 -33.96 -7.93
CA HIS A 30 -0.81 -33.55 -8.66
C HIS A 30 -0.52 -32.27 -9.44
N PRO A 31 -0.75 -32.19 -10.78
CA PRO A 31 -0.40 -31.05 -11.62
C PRO A 31 -0.95 -29.72 -11.11
N VAL A 32 -2.14 -29.74 -10.46
CA VAL A 32 -2.76 -28.54 -9.88
C VAL A 32 -2.00 -28.04 -8.66
N VAL A 33 -1.47 -28.93 -7.80
CA VAL A 33 -0.68 -28.55 -6.64
C VAL A 33 0.65 -27.93 -7.07
N PHE A 34 1.25 -28.50 -8.14
CA PHE A 34 2.48 -27.98 -8.70
C PHE A 34 2.28 -26.64 -9.41
N LEU A 35 1.20 -26.47 -10.18
CA LEU A 35 0.84 -25.21 -10.81
C LEU A 35 0.52 -24.12 -9.77
N SER A 36 -0.14 -24.47 -8.66
CA SER A 36 -0.39 -23.54 -7.57
C SER A 36 0.91 -23.09 -6.89
N ALA A 37 1.87 -24.01 -6.69
CA ALA A 37 3.18 -23.67 -6.16
C ALA A 37 3.99 -22.73 -7.09
N MET A 38 3.85 -22.90 -8.42
CA MET A 38 4.51 -22.01 -9.39
C MET A 38 3.84 -20.63 -9.49
N VAL A 39 2.52 -20.55 -9.33
CA VAL A 39 1.77 -19.30 -9.23
C VAL A 39 2.18 -18.56 -7.96
N ASP A 40 2.34 -19.27 -6.85
CA ASP A 40 2.83 -18.72 -5.59
C ASP A 40 4.25 -18.12 -5.71
N GLU A 41 5.15 -18.74 -6.51
CA GLU A 41 6.48 -18.17 -6.74
C GLU A 41 6.43 -16.81 -7.46
N ASP A 42 5.55 -16.63 -8.47
CA ASP A 42 5.40 -15.33 -9.15
C ASP A 42 4.76 -14.29 -8.23
N GLU A 43 3.78 -14.66 -7.43
CA GLU A 43 3.15 -13.77 -6.43
C GLU A 43 4.09 -13.37 -5.29
N MET A 44 5.14 -14.15 -5.03
CA MET A 44 6.21 -13.85 -4.07
C MET A 44 7.42 -13.16 -4.69
N ALA A 45 7.40 -12.83 -5.98
CA ALA A 45 8.53 -12.20 -6.66
C ALA A 45 8.86 -10.82 -6.08
N LEU A 46 10.15 -10.45 -6.07
CA LEU A 46 10.64 -9.17 -5.53
C LEU A 46 10.13 -7.96 -6.32
N LYS A 47 9.75 -8.13 -7.58
CA LYS A 47 9.15 -7.07 -8.40
C LYS A 47 7.94 -6.40 -7.73
N TRP A 48 7.19 -7.14 -6.91
CA TRP A 48 6.02 -6.63 -6.19
C TRP A 48 6.35 -5.74 -4.98
N LEU A 49 7.64 -5.55 -4.69
CA LEU A 49 8.09 -4.55 -3.71
C LEU A 49 8.38 -3.19 -4.35
N GLN A 50 8.21 -3.07 -5.67
CA GLN A 50 8.33 -1.83 -6.43
C GLN A 50 6.95 -1.41 -6.92
N VAL A 51 6.55 -0.18 -6.58
CA VAL A 51 5.25 0.38 -6.99
C VAL A 51 5.45 1.50 -8.02
N PRO A 52 4.53 1.68 -8.98
CA PRO A 52 4.65 2.70 -10.01
C PRO A 52 4.45 4.13 -9.47
N LYS A 53 3.78 4.25 -8.30
CA LYS A 53 3.54 5.50 -7.59
C LYS A 53 3.54 5.24 -6.08
N GLY A 54 4.02 6.21 -5.30
CA GLY A 54 3.96 6.15 -3.85
C GLY A 54 4.96 5.21 -3.20
N GLN A 55 6.13 4.98 -3.83
CA GLN A 55 7.18 4.13 -3.25
C GLN A 55 7.59 4.62 -1.86
N LEU A 56 7.70 5.93 -1.67
CA LEU A 56 7.94 6.55 -0.35
C LEU A 56 6.95 6.04 0.70
N THR A 57 5.66 6.07 0.38
CA THR A 57 4.60 5.63 1.31
C THR A 57 4.66 4.13 1.51
N PHE A 58 4.84 3.35 0.44
CA PHE A 58 4.94 1.90 0.49
C PHE A 58 6.06 1.44 1.44
N ASP A 59 7.26 2.02 1.33
CA ASP A 59 8.41 1.64 2.14
C ASP A 59 8.27 2.07 3.60
N ALA A 60 7.61 3.20 3.84
CA ALA A 60 7.44 3.73 5.18
C ALA A 60 6.30 3.07 6.00
N GLU A 61 5.40 2.31 5.36
CA GLU A 61 4.25 1.65 6.01
C GLU A 61 4.54 0.18 6.42
N GLY A 62 5.81 -0.22 6.47
CA GLY A 62 6.22 -1.54 6.91
C GLY A 62 7.36 -2.11 6.07
N ASN A 63 7.67 -3.38 6.27
CA ASN A 63 8.72 -4.08 5.52
C ASN A 63 8.31 -5.51 5.15
N ASP A 64 9.15 -6.18 4.38
CA ASP A 64 8.96 -7.57 3.94
C ASP A 64 9.94 -8.55 4.61
N ILE A 65 10.39 -8.23 5.82
CA ILE A 65 11.28 -9.06 6.63
C ILE A 65 10.43 -9.81 7.65
N ASP A 66 10.30 -11.13 7.51
CA ASP A 66 9.38 -11.98 8.28
C ASP A 66 9.67 -12.02 9.79
N THR A 67 10.91 -11.75 10.19
CA THR A 67 11.34 -11.64 11.59
C THR A 67 11.15 -10.25 12.17
N SER A 68 10.78 -9.26 11.35
CA SER A 68 10.58 -7.89 11.78
C SER A 68 9.23 -7.71 12.48
N PRO A 69 9.14 -6.91 13.55
CA PRO A 69 7.86 -6.51 14.13
C PRO A 69 7.00 -5.66 13.16
N TRP A 70 7.62 -5.14 12.10
CA TRP A 70 6.97 -4.34 11.05
C TRP A 70 6.69 -5.15 9.77
N PHE A 71 6.71 -6.50 9.88
CA PHE A 71 6.38 -7.38 8.77
C PHE A 71 4.94 -7.21 8.33
N SER A 72 4.74 -6.58 7.19
CA SER A 72 3.44 -6.08 6.77
C SER A 72 2.51 -7.14 6.15
N ARG A 73 3.03 -8.33 5.79
CA ARG A 73 2.20 -9.40 5.19
C ARG A 73 1.40 -10.23 6.20
N LYS A 74 1.60 -10.02 7.51
CA LYS A 74 0.76 -10.57 8.60
C LYS A 74 -0.18 -9.53 9.16
N ILE A 75 -1.25 -10.00 9.81
CA ILE A 75 -2.11 -9.11 10.58
C ILE A 75 -1.36 -8.52 11.76
N HIS A 76 -1.63 -7.26 12.06
CA HIS A 76 -1.17 -6.61 13.28
C HIS A 76 -2.20 -5.59 13.77
N TRP A 77 -2.10 -5.19 15.02
CA TRP A 77 -2.87 -4.07 15.57
C TRP A 77 -1.89 -2.99 16.04
N PRO A 78 -1.89 -1.82 15.37
CA PRO A 78 -0.92 -0.75 15.67
C PRO A 78 -1.13 -0.08 17.03
N GLY A 79 -2.27 -0.31 17.68
CA GLY A 79 -2.62 0.33 18.95
C GLY A 79 -3.51 1.56 18.79
N GLY A 80 -3.85 2.19 19.92
CA GLY A 80 -4.65 3.41 19.96
C GLY A 80 -6.04 3.21 19.33
N VAL A 81 -6.41 4.09 18.42
CA VAL A 81 -7.71 4.08 17.73
C VAL A 81 -7.71 3.26 16.43
N SER A 82 -6.58 2.64 16.06
CA SER A 82 -6.44 1.88 14.82
C SER A 82 -7.29 0.62 14.82
N GLY A 83 -7.67 0.17 13.62
CA GLY A 83 -8.21 -1.15 13.35
C GLY A 83 -7.14 -2.23 13.26
N VAL A 84 -7.56 -3.47 13.01
CA VAL A 84 -6.63 -4.52 12.57
C VAL A 84 -6.13 -4.13 11.19
N THR A 85 -4.82 -4.22 11.00
CA THR A 85 -4.14 -3.76 9.80
C THR A 85 -3.43 -4.94 9.13
N ILE A 86 -3.39 -4.93 7.80
CA ILE A 86 -2.63 -5.87 6.97
C ILE A 86 -2.00 -5.11 5.78
N GLY A 87 -0.98 -5.69 5.20
CA GLY A 87 -0.26 -5.04 4.10
C GLY A 87 0.41 -3.74 4.53
N ARG A 88 0.62 -2.87 3.58
CA ARG A 88 1.25 -1.57 3.81
C ARG A 88 0.19 -0.56 4.28
N GLY A 89 -0.24 -0.70 5.56
CA GLY A 89 -1.15 0.27 6.18
C GLY A 89 -2.64 0.12 5.81
N TYR A 90 -3.09 -1.04 5.31
CA TYR A 90 -4.51 -1.29 5.07
C TYR A 90 -5.23 -1.55 6.39
N ASP A 91 -5.73 -0.51 7.02
CA ASP A 91 -6.50 -0.53 8.27
C ASP A 91 -7.96 -0.93 8.01
N LEU A 92 -8.31 -2.17 8.34
CA LEU A 92 -9.66 -2.74 8.16
C LEU A 92 -10.74 -1.96 8.92
N GLY A 93 -10.37 -1.29 10.01
CA GLY A 93 -11.31 -0.45 10.77
C GLY A 93 -11.83 0.74 9.97
N GLN A 94 -11.07 1.19 8.97
CA GLN A 94 -11.40 2.34 8.14
C GLN A 94 -11.89 2.00 6.73
N GLN A 95 -11.92 0.70 6.36
CA GLN A 95 -12.32 0.27 5.02
C GLN A 95 -13.81 -0.09 4.95
N ALA A 96 -14.56 0.66 4.16
CA ALA A 96 -15.98 0.35 3.90
C ALA A 96 -16.16 -0.83 2.94
N SER A 97 -15.18 -1.12 2.09
CA SER A 97 -15.23 -2.12 1.01
C SER A 97 -14.25 -3.28 1.19
N ALA A 98 -13.82 -3.58 2.44
CA ALA A 98 -12.79 -4.58 2.70
C ALA A 98 -13.07 -5.94 2.04
N ASN A 99 -14.32 -6.42 2.04
CA ASN A 99 -14.66 -7.69 1.38
C ASN A 99 -14.40 -7.64 -0.13
N ALA A 100 -14.83 -6.59 -0.81
CA ALA A 100 -14.62 -6.45 -2.26
C ALA A 100 -13.13 -6.36 -2.60
N ASP A 101 -12.37 -5.58 -1.82
CA ASP A 101 -10.94 -5.40 -2.00
C ASP A 101 -10.17 -6.72 -1.82
N LEU A 102 -10.49 -7.48 -0.75
CA LEU A 102 -9.85 -8.77 -0.45
C LEU A 102 -10.18 -9.85 -1.51
N VAL A 103 -11.41 -9.83 -2.04
CA VAL A 103 -11.79 -10.69 -3.17
C VAL A 103 -11.02 -10.29 -4.43
N GLN A 104 -10.93 -9.00 -4.72
CA GLN A 104 -10.22 -8.49 -5.90
C GLN A 104 -8.75 -8.90 -5.92
N ILE A 105 -8.09 -8.92 -4.77
CA ILE A 105 -6.68 -9.32 -4.65
C ILE A 105 -6.48 -10.82 -4.44
N GLY A 106 -7.54 -11.62 -4.45
CA GLY A 106 -7.47 -13.07 -4.38
C GLY A 106 -7.15 -13.66 -3.00
N VAL A 107 -7.46 -12.97 -1.90
CA VAL A 107 -7.36 -13.57 -0.56
C VAL A 107 -8.46 -14.60 -0.38
N THR A 108 -8.10 -15.79 0.11
CA THR A 108 -9.00 -16.95 0.25
C THR A 108 -9.44 -17.19 1.69
N ASP A 109 -10.51 -17.95 1.87
CA ASP A 109 -10.96 -18.42 3.17
C ASP A 109 -10.02 -19.51 3.75
N PRO A 110 -9.89 -19.61 5.07
CA PRO A 110 -10.64 -18.86 6.11
C PRO A 110 -10.08 -17.47 6.43
N PHE A 111 -8.91 -17.13 5.94
CA PHE A 111 -8.23 -15.88 6.28
C PHE A 111 -9.03 -14.64 5.83
N LYS A 112 -9.59 -14.66 4.60
CA LYS A 112 -10.45 -13.58 4.10
C LYS A 112 -11.64 -13.32 5.02
N SER A 113 -12.39 -14.34 5.38
CA SER A 113 -13.56 -14.19 6.27
C SER A 113 -13.18 -13.60 7.62
N TRP A 114 -12.02 -13.96 8.15
CA TRP A 114 -11.53 -13.38 9.40
C TRP A 114 -11.20 -11.89 9.23
N LEU A 115 -10.52 -11.50 8.15
CA LEU A 115 -10.19 -10.11 7.85
C LEU A 115 -11.47 -9.27 7.65
N VAL A 116 -12.44 -9.78 6.88
CA VAL A 116 -13.75 -9.11 6.67
C VAL A 116 -14.47 -8.90 8.01
N GLY A 117 -14.43 -9.88 8.91
CA GLY A 117 -15.00 -9.76 10.26
C GLY A 117 -14.31 -8.73 11.16
N SER A 118 -13.18 -8.17 10.72
CA SER A 118 -12.47 -7.07 11.39
C SER A 118 -12.84 -5.69 10.82
N GLN A 119 -13.64 -5.63 9.76
CA GLN A 119 -14.07 -4.39 9.12
C GLN A 119 -14.86 -3.52 10.10
N GLY A 120 -14.51 -2.23 10.15
CA GLY A 120 -15.20 -1.23 11.00
C GLY A 120 -14.86 -1.33 12.50
N LEU A 121 -14.03 -2.29 12.92
CA LEU A 121 -13.57 -2.38 14.30
C LEU A 121 -12.35 -1.50 14.52
N SER A 122 -12.35 -0.71 15.59
CA SER A 122 -11.24 0.18 15.97
C SER A 122 -11.00 0.13 17.47
N GLY A 123 -9.83 0.63 17.92
CA GLY A 123 -9.49 0.72 19.34
C GLY A 123 -9.62 -0.62 20.08
N ALA A 124 -10.32 -0.62 21.21
CA ALA A 124 -10.51 -1.82 22.03
C ALA A 124 -11.22 -2.98 21.30
N GLY A 125 -12.14 -2.67 20.37
CA GLY A 125 -12.82 -3.68 19.55
C GLY A 125 -11.84 -4.39 18.62
N ALA A 126 -10.98 -3.63 17.94
CA ALA A 126 -9.93 -4.16 17.08
C ALA A 126 -8.88 -4.97 17.88
N GLN A 127 -8.48 -4.47 19.04
CA GLN A 127 -7.57 -5.17 19.95
C GLN A 127 -8.14 -6.53 20.36
N SER A 128 -9.39 -6.56 20.81
CA SER A 128 -10.08 -7.79 21.20
C SER A 128 -10.16 -8.78 20.04
N ARG A 129 -10.51 -8.29 18.84
CA ARG A 129 -10.55 -9.10 17.62
C ARG A 129 -9.18 -9.70 17.29
N PHE A 130 -8.13 -8.88 17.33
CA PHE A 130 -6.76 -9.32 17.10
C PHE A 130 -6.31 -10.36 18.14
N ASN A 131 -6.57 -10.13 19.42
CA ASN A 131 -6.19 -11.03 20.51
C ASN A 131 -6.92 -12.39 20.41
N SER A 132 -8.13 -12.43 19.89
CA SER A 132 -8.94 -13.65 19.69
C SER A 132 -8.58 -14.44 18.42
N ALA A 133 -7.64 -13.95 17.59
CA ALA A 133 -7.20 -14.66 16.40
C ALA A 133 -6.54 -16.00 16.77
N SER A 134 -6.94 -17.08 16.08
CA SER A 134 -6.29 -18.39 16.22
C SER A 134 -4.83 -18.31 15.73
N GLU A 135 -4.04 -19.29 16.11
CA GLU A 135 -2.64 -19.39 15.66
C GLU A 135 -2.53 -19.46 14.15
N ASP A 136 -3.40 -20.21 13.48
CA ASP A 136 -3.46 -20.30 12.02
C ASP A 136 -3.68 -18.92 11.37
N ILE A 137 -4.63 -18.13 11.91
CA ILE A 137 -4.88 -16.78 11.41
C ILE A 137 -3.69 -15.86 11.65
N ARG A 138 -3.05 -15.94 12.82
CA ARG A 138 -1.87 -15.11 13.14
C ARG A 138 -0.68 -15.44 12.26
N ASN A 139 -0.54 -16.70 11.84
CA ASN A 139 0.52 -17.18 10.97
C ASN A 139 0.19 -17.04 9.48
N SER A 140 -1.08 -16.78 9.14
CA SER A 140 -1.48 -16.52 7.75
C SER A 140 -0.82 -15.25 7.22
N THR A 141 -0.39 -15.30 5.96
CA THR A 141 0.23 -14.18 5.26
C THR A 141 -0.47 -13.93 3.93
N ILE A 142 -0.51 -12.67 3.53
CA ILE A 142 -0.77 -12.33 2.13
C ILE A 142 0.51 -12.46 1.31
N THR A 143 0.40 -12.70 0.00
CA THR A 143 1.54 -12.72 -0.91
C THR A 143 2.08 -11.31 -1.14
N ARG A 144 3.30 -11.18 -1.70
CA ARG A 144 3.83 -9.86 -2.09
C ARG A 144 2.95 -9.18 -3.12
N LYS A 145 2.41 -9.95 -4.08
CA LYS A 145 1.47 -9.44 -5.07
C LYS A 145 0.18 -8.92 -4.42
N GLN A 146 -0.42 -9.68 -3.52
CA GLN A 146 -1.60 -9.23 -2.77
C GLN A 146 -1.32 -7.98 -1.94
N GLN A 147 -0.14 -7.89 -1.32
CA GLN A 147 0.29 -6.69 -0.60
C GLN A 147 0.42 -5.47 -1.55
N TYR A 148 1.03 -5.66 -2.71
CA TYR A 148 1.12 -4.65 -3.76
C TYR A 148 -0.28 -4.19 -4.21
N ASP A 149 -1.15 -5.13 -4.57
CA ASP A 149 -2.49 -4.84 -5.09
C ASP A 149 -3.35 -4.07 -4.06
N ILE A 150 -3.35 -4.50 -2.78
CA ILE A 150 -4.12 -3.82 -1.72
C ILE A 150 -3.56 -2.42 -1.41
N PHE A 151 -2.23 -2.26 -1.49
CA PHE A 151 -1.61 -0.94 -1.37
C PHE A 151 -2.03 -0.02 -2.51
N MET A 152 -2.01 -0.48 -3.76
CA MET A 152 -2.42 0.34 -4.91
C MET A 152 -3.89 0.76 -4.83
N ILE A 153 -4.77 -0.11 -4.32
CA ILE A 153 -6.18 0.25 -4.06
C ILE A 153 -6.25 1.39 -3.01
N SER A 154 -5.53 1.27 -1.91
CA SER A 154 -5.51 2.29 -0.84
C SER A 154 -4.89 3.60 -1.31
N TYR A 155 -3.77 3.51 -2.01
CA TYR A 155 -3.05 4.67 -2.54
C TYR A 155 -3.91 5.46 -3.51
N GLN A 156 -4.61 4.79 -4.44
CA GLN A 156 -5.51 5.45 -5.39
C GLN A 156 -6.65 6.19 -4.67
N ARG A 157 -7.27 5.59 -3.67
CA ARG A 157 -8.33 6.24 -2.88
C ARG A 157 -7.84 7.50 -2.18
N LEU A 158 -6.61 7.48 -1.67
CA LEU A 158 -6.03 8.63 -0.99
C LEU A 158 -5.55 9.70 -1.99
N GLU A 159 -5.05 9.30 -3.16
CA GLU A 159 -4.78 10.22 -4.26
C GLU A 159 -6.06 10.95 -4.69
N ASP A 160 -7.17 10.22 -4.85
CA ASP A 160 -8.47 10.79 -5.18
C ASP A 160 -8.98 11.75 -4.08
N ASP A 161 -8.74 11.43 -2.80
CA ASP A 161 -9.11 12.31 -1.69
C ASP A 161 -8.25 13.58 -1.64
N VAL A 162 -6.94 13.47 -1.88
CA VAL A 162 -6.04 14.64 -2.01
C VAL A 162 -6.48 15.50 -3.19
N LYS A 163 -6.73 14.88 -4.35
CA LYS A 163 -7.24 15.57 -5.53
C LYS A 163 -8.53 16.33 -5.21
N ARG A 164 -9.51 15.66 -4.59
CA ARG A 164 -10.76 16.26 -4.15
C ARG A 164 -10.54 17.47 -3.21
N ILE A 165 -9.58 17.39 -2.29
CA ILE A 165 -9.23 18.50 -1.39
C ILE A 165 -8.62 19.66 -2.18
N CYS A 166 -7.69 19.39 -3.09
CA CYS A 166 -7.05 20.40 -3.94
C CYS A 166 -8.05 21.05 -4.92
N GLN A 167 -9.09 20.35 -5.32
CA GLN A 167 -10.12 20.84 -6.24
C GLN A 167 -11.26 21.62 -5.55
N LYS A 168 -11.27 21.72 -4.22
CA LYS A 168 -12.31 22.47 -3.52
C LYS A 168 -12.21 23.97 -3.83
N PRO A 169 -13.34 24.63 -4.15
CA PRO A 169 -13.35 26.07 -4.43
C PRO A 169 -12.70 26.92 -3.34
N ASP A 170 -12.93 26.57 -2.08
CA ASP A 170 -12.33 27.29 -0.95
C ASP A 170 -10.81 27.08 -0.88
N THR A 171 -10.30 25.91 -1.20
CA THR A 171 -8.85 25.64 -1.22
C THR A 171 -8.18 26.42 -2.36
N ILE A 172 -8.80 26.43 -3.54
CA ILE A 172 -8.33 27.19 -4.70
C ILE A 172 -8.33 28.67 -4.37
N ARG A 173 -9.46 29.20 -3.90
CA ARG A 173 -9.59 30.63 -3.58
C ARG A 173 -8.53 31.12 -2.60
N VAL A 174 -8.15 30.30 -1.61
CA VAL A 174 -7.22 30.70 -0.55
C VAL A 174 -5.76 30.55 -0.97
N TYR A 175 -5.43 29.51 -1.75
CA TYR A 175 -4.03 29.13 -1.94
C TYR A 175 -3.54 29.22 -3.39
N HIS A 176 -4.44 29.19 -4.38
CA HIS A 176 -4.04 29.27 -5.79
C HIS A 176 -3.76 30.73 -6.19
N SER A 177 -2.74 30.97 -7.04
CA SER A 177 -2.41 32.30 -7.55
C SER A 177 -3.53 32.92 -8.40
N ASN A 178 -4.31 32.05 -9.09
CA ASN A 178 -5.55 32.42 -9.75
C ASN A 178 -6.74 31.88 -8.94
N PRO A 179 -7.45 32.70 -8.14
CA PRO A 179 -8.61 32.25 -7.35
C PRO A 179 -9.80 31.76 -8.17
N GLN A 180 -9.78 31.97 -9.48
CA GLN A 180 -10.80 31.51 -10.43
C GLN A 180 -10.33 30.28 -11.25
N ALA A 181 -9.21 29.66 -10.90
CA ALA A 181 -8.75 28.45 -11.55
C ALA A 181 -9.81 27.33 -11.49
N THR A 182 -9.96 26.57 -12.56
CA THR A 182 -10.86 25.41 -12.53
C THR A 182 -10.29 24.32 -11.63
N PRO A 183 -11.14 23.42 -11.08
CA PRO A 183 -10.68 22.28 -10.31
C PRO A 183 -9.62 21.44 -11.03
N GLU A 184 -9.80 21.23 -12.32
CA GLU A 184 -8.89 20.46 -13.20
C GLU A 184 -7.54 21.15 -13.32
N GLN A 185 -7.55 22.47 -13.56
CA GLN A 185 -6.33 23.27 -13.65
C GLN A 185 -5.59 23.26 -12.32
N ALA A 186 -6.28 23.51 -11.21
CA ALA A 186 -5.66 23.50 -9.89
C ALA A 186 -4.96 22.18 -9.55
N TRP A 187 -5.51 21.04 -10.00
CA TRP A 187 -4.85 19.75 -9.85
C TRP A 187 -3.70 19.54 -10.83
N SER A 188 -3.87 19.96 -12.09
CA SER A 188 -2.83 19.80 -13.12
C SER A 188 -1.60 20.66 -12.86
N ASP A 189 -1.76 21.80 -12.21
CA ASP A 189 -0.66 22.72 -11.90
C ASP A 189 0.30 22.16 -10.82
N ILE A 190 -0.15 21.15 -10.04
CA ILE A 190 0.69 20.51 -9.02
C ILE A 190 1.66 19.52 -9.69
N PRO A 191 2.99 19.67 -9.51
CA PRO A 191 3.97 18.69 -10.00
C PRO A 191 3.77 17.30 -9.38
N GLU A 192 4.04 16.24 -10.15
CA GLU A 192 3.85 14.84 -9.71
C GLU A 192 4.60 14.53 -8.40
N LYS A 193 5.84 14.98 -8.28
CA LYS A 193 6.64 14.81 -7.06
C LYS A 193 5.96 15.43 -5.82
N ILE A 194 5.35 16.59 -5.97
CA ILE A 194 4.57 17.23 -4.90
C ILE A 194 3.30 16.42 -4.62
N LYS A 195 2.60 15.94 -5.66
CA LYS A 195 1.41 15.08 -5.47
C LYS A 195 1.74 13.84 -4.64
N GLU A 196 2.85 13.17 -4.88
CA GLU A 196 3.27 12.02 -4.07
C GLU A 196 3.49 12.38 -2.60
N ILE A 197 4.13 13.51 -2.32
CA ILE A 197 4.27 14.00 -0.94
C ILE A 197 2.90 14.32 -0.31
N LEU A 198 1.99 14.97 -1.03
CA LEU A 198 0.65 15.26 -0.51
C LEU A 198 -0.13 13.98 -0.19
N VAL A 199 0.01 12.95 -1.02
CA VAL A 199 -0.61 11.64 -0.77
C VAL A 199 0.04 10.97 0.44
N ASP A 200 1.35 11.00 0.58
CA ASP A 200 2.06 10.46 1.75
C ASP A 200 1.65 11.18 3.05
N LEU A 201 1.54 12.51 3.01
CA LEU A 201 1.01 13.28 4.13
C LEU A 201 -0.44 12.88 4.46
N ARG A 202 -1.26 12.61 3.44
CA ARG A 202 -2.65 12.16 3.64
C ARG A 202 -2.72 10.74 4.19
N TYR A 203 -1.86 9.86 3.72
CA TYR A 203 -1.79 8.46 4.15
C TYR A 203 -1.56 8.37 5.66
N ARG A 204 -0.63 9.15 6.18
CA ARG A 204 -0.32 9.19 7.61
C ARG A 204 -1.30 10.07 8.43
N GLY A 205 -2.15 10.88 7.79
CA GLY A 205 -3.05 11.82 8.46
C GLY A 205 -2.44 13.20 8.73
N ASP A 206 -1.29 13.51 8.14
CA ASP A 206 -0.59 14.80 8.30
C ASP A 206 -1.11 15.90 7.36
N TYR A 207 -1.85 15.57 6.30
CA TYR A 207 -2.43 16.56 5.36
C TYR A 207 -3.62 17.31 5.97
N THR A 208 -3.38 17.96 7.08
CA THR A 208 -4.35 18.72 7.87
C THR A 208 -4.56 20.15 7.32
N PRO A 209 -5.56 20.90 7.78
CA PRO A 209 -5.69 22.33 7.45
C PRO A 209 -4.42 23.14 7.77
N ARG A 210 -3.72 22.83 8.89
CA ARG A 210 -2.45 23.46 9.24
C ARG A 210 -1.36 23.12 8.20
N ALA A 211 -1.22 21.86 7.82
CA ALA A 211 -0.24 21.49 6.79
C ALA A 211 -0.52 22.22 5.47
N ARG A 212 -1.80 22.29 5.04
CA ARG A 212 -2.18 23.02 3.83
C ARG A 212 -1.83 24.51 3.92
N SER A 213 -1.99 25.16 5.06
CA SER A 213 -1.61 26.58 5.22
C SER A 213 -0.10 26.83 5.02
N LEU A 214 0.73 25.79 5.21
CA LEU A 214 2.17 25.86 5.00
C LEU A 214 2.59 25.61 3.55
N ILE A 215 2.01 24.58 2.91
CA ILE A 215 2.54 24.03 1.66
C ILE A 215 1.65 24.23 0.43
N GLN A 216 0.32 24.45 0.60
CA GLN A 216 -0.62 24.37 -0.52
C GLN A 216 -0.37 25.40 -1.62
N ARG A 217 0.03 26.62 -1.24
CA ARG A 217 0.34 27.67 -2.22
C ARG A 217 1.52 27.30 -3.11
N TYR A 218 2.54 26.67 -2.52
CA TYR A 218 3.72 26.23 -3.25
C TYR A 218 3.43 24.98 -4.12
N ALA A 219 2.52 24.14 -3.65
CA ALA A 219 2.04 23.04 -4.46
C ALA A 219 1.35 23.52 -5.75
N TYR A 220 0.44 24.48 -5.65
CA TYR A 220 -0.25 25.03 -6.82
C TYR A 220 0.65 25.87 -7.73
N SER A 221 1.62 26.60 -7.19
CA SER A 221 2.55 27.38 -8.02
C SER A 221 3.64 26.52 -8.67
N GLY A 222 3.77 25.25 -8.31
CA GLY A 222 4.87 24.39 -8.75
C GLY A 222 6.24 24.86 -8.25
N ASP A 223 6.28 25.71 -7.21
CA ASP A 223 7.51 26.20 -6.61
C ASP A 223 8.17 25.13 -5.76
N LEU A 224 8.97 24.29 -6.44
CA LEU A 224 9.68 23.18 -5.82
C LEU A 224 10.61 23.63 -4.70
N ASN A 225 11.29 24.76 -4.86
CA ASN A 225 12.26 25.24 -3.85
C ASN A 225 11.55 25.66 -2.55
N SER A 226 10.52 26.48 -2.65
CA SER A 226 9.77 26.93 -1.46
C SER A 226 9.01 25.77 -0.82
N PHE A 227 8.46 24.85 -1.61
CA PHE A 227 7.82 23.64 -1.09
C PHE A 227 8.84 22.78 -0.32
N GLY A 228 10.01 22.53 -0.90
CA GLY A 228 11.10 21.76 -0.27
C GLY A 228 11.60 22.40 1.02
N ASN A 229 11.79 23.73 1.04
CA ASN A 229 12.19 24.45 2.24
C ASN A 229 11.19 24.28 3.40
N VAL A 230 9.88 24.35 3.10
CA VAL A 230 8.85 24.11 4.13
C VAL A 230 8.83 22.65 4.56
N LEU A 231 8.98 21.70 3.62
CA LEU A 231 8.98 20.27 3.89
C LEU A 231 10.18 19.87 4.78
N SER A 232 11.37 20.41 4.54
CA SER A 232 12.61 20.12 5.28
C SER A 232 12.73 20.89 6.61
N THR A 233 11.85 21.85 6.89
CA THR A 233 11.85 22.57 8.16
C THR A 233 11.20 21.74 9.26
N ARG A 234 11.99 21.08 10.09
CA ARG A 234 11.55 20.13 11.14
C ARG A 234 10.48 20.70 12.09
N SER A 235 10.54 21.98 12.43
CA SER A 235 9.55 22.65 13.31
C SER A 235 8.14 22.68 12.74
N ASN A 236 7.96 22.55 11.43
CA ASN A 236 6.65 22.47 10.79
C ASN A 236 5.96 21.11 11.04
N TRP A 237 6.75 20.06 11.34
CA TRP A 237 6.33 18.65 11.36
C TRP A 237 6.64 17.96 12.70
N GLN A 238 6.46 18.66 13.82
CA GLN A 238 6.83 18.21 15.17
C GLN A 238 6.21 16.87 15.58
N ASN A 239 4.99 16.57 15.10
CA ASN A 239 4.27 15.32 15.41
C ASN A 239 4.59 14.17 14.43
N VAL A 240 5.46 14.39 13.45
CA VAL A 240 5.91 13.36 12.52
C VAL A 240 7.12 12.66 13.12
N PRO A 241 7.17 11.30 13.18
CA PRO A 241 8.37 10.59 13.58
C PRO A 241 9.57 11.00 12.75
N GLU A 242 10.75 11.05 13.37
CA GLU A 242 11.97 11.55 12.72
C GLU A 242 12.32 10.74 11.47
N GLU A 243 12.21 9.42 11.54
CA GLU A 243 12.45 8.54 10.38
C GLU A 243 11.56 8.90 9.19
N ARG A 244 10.23 9.03 9.41
CA ARG A 244 9.30 9.41 8.34
C ARG A 244 9.57 10.81 7.79
N PHE A 245 9.93 11.74 8.66
CA PHE A 245 10.33 13.08 8.23
C PHE A 245 11.55 13.02 7.31
N ASN A 246 12.60 12.30 7.71
CA ASN A 246 13.83 12.17 6.93
C ASN A 246 13.58 11.45 5.60
N GLN A 247 12.75 10.40 5.57
CA GLN A 247 12.36 9.71 4.34
C GLN A 247 11.68 10.65 3.34
N ARG A 248 10.74 11.52 3.81
CA ARG A 248 10.08 12.52 2.97
C ARG A 248 11.05 13.53 2.38
N VAL A 249 11.97 14.05 3.22
CA VAL A 249 12.98 15.01 2.77
C VAL A 249 13.89 14.35 1.74
N SER A 250 14.43 13.17 2.02
CA SER A 250 15.32 12.45 1.10
C SER A 250 14.65 12.12 -0.24
N PHE A 251 13.38 11.69 -0.20
CA PHE A 251 12.60 11.45 -1.44
C PHE A 251 12.40 12.73 -2.23
N TYR A 252 12.16 13.85 -1.54
CA TYR A 252 11.95 15.13 -2.21
C TYR A 252 13.24 15.69 -2.84
N GLU A 253 14.38 15.44 -2.23
CA GLU A 253 15.70 15.91 -2.71
C GLU A 253 16.31 15.03 -3.82
N SER A 254 15.87 13.75 -3.94
CA SER A 254 16.30 12.83 -5.00
C SER A 254 15.71 13.23 -6.37
#